data_100d3c305b949d01d48d2ad212465841
#
_entry.id   100d3c305b949d01d48d2ad212465841
#
_cell.length_a   1.000
_cell.length_b   1.000
_cell.length_c   1.000
_cell.angle_alpha   90.00
_cell.angle_beta   90.00
_cell.angle_gamma   90.00
#
_symmetry.space_group_name_H-M   'P 1'
#
loop_
_entity.id
_entity.type
_entity.pdbx_description
1 polymer ?
#
loop_
_entity_poly.entity_id
_entity_poly.type
_entity_poly.pdbx_seq_one_letter_code
_entity_poly.pdbx_strand_id
1 'polypeptide(L)'
;GGWPVEVSDQIAFDTLNKAWEQGIRYFDTAPLYGSGMSEIRVGDFLSKQNRDEFVISTKVGRLIFDTENSKAVEKFKGQPLNKDSKFDFSYDATMRSFEDSLNRLKLDRVDILHLHDPDNSPDAFFHAKRGAVKAMIKLKEEKVIKAIGCGMNQNEMLSELAQLDCFDCFLLAGRYTLIDQTSIERLIPICEEKNITLILGGIFNSCLLYTSPSPRDNR
;
A
#
# COMPACT_ATOMS: atom_id res chain seq x y z
N GLY A 1 -2.04 -5.88 7.04
CA GLY A 1 -3.36 -6.26 6.61
C GLY A 1 -4.17 -6.85 7.74
N GLY A 2 -5.50 -6.76 7.59
CA GLY A 2 -6.41 -7.32 8.57
C GLY A 2 -6.58 -8.81 8.36
N TRP A 3 -6.02 -9.59 9.26
CA TRP A 3 -6.25 -11.02 9.30
C TRP A 3 -7.36 -11.35 10.31
N PRO A 4 -8.11 -12.44 10.12
CA PRO A 4 -9.10 -12.88 11.09
C PRO A 4 -8.46 -13.41 12.39
N VAL A 5 -7.15 -13.56 12.42
CA VAL A 5 -6.37 -14.04 13.56
C VAL A 5 -5.43 -12.93 14.02
N GLU A 6 -5.35 -12.70 15.32
CA GLU A 6 -4.38 -11.79 15.91
C GLU A 6 -2.96 -12.30 15.70
N VAL A 7 -2.08 -11.43 15.21
CA VAL A 7 -0.65 -11.70 15.02
C VAL A 7 0.11 -10.95 16.12
N SER A 8 0.85 -11.67 16.96
CA SER A 8 1.71 -11.05 17.98
C SER A 8 2.88 -10.28 17.35
N ASP A 9 3.46 -9.35 18.09
CA ASP A 9 4.64 -8.61 17.63
C ASP A 9 5.84 -9.53 17.39
N GLN A 10 5.99 -10.59 18.19
CA GLN A 10 7.04 -11.60 17.99
C GLN A 10 6.87 -12.32 16.65
N ILE A 11 5.67 -12.80 16.32
CA ILE A 11 5.39 -13.47 15.05
C ILE A 11 5.64 -12.51 13.87
N ALA A 12 5.24 -11.26 14.01
CA ALA A 12 5.48 -10.25 12.97
C ALA A 12 6.98 -10.01 12.76
N PHE A 13 7.74 -9.88 13.86
CA PHE A 13 9.19 -9.70 13.80
C PHE A 13 9.88 -10.91 13.17
N ASP A 14 9.55 -12.12 13.61
CA ASP A 14 10.15 -13.37 13.08
C ASP A 14 9.85 -13.52 11.58
N THR A 15 8.65 -13.13 11.14
CA THR A 15 8.27 -13.14 9.72
C THR A 15 9.12 -12.16 8.91
N LEU A 16 9.30 -10.93 9.39
CA LEU A 16 10.12 -9.91 8.74
C LEU A 16 11.60 -10.34 8.69
N ASN A 17 12.10 -10.88 9.79
CA ASN A 17 13.47 -11.38 9.89
C ASN A 17 13.70 -12.53 8.90
N LYS A 18 12.75 -13.49 8.84
CA LYS A 18 12.83 -14.60 7.89
C LYS A 18 12.80 -14.13 6.43
N ALA A 19 11.96 -13.17 6.11
CA ALA A 19 11.91 -12.56 4.78
C ALA A 19 13.25 -11.91 4.43
N TRP A 20 13.85 -11.17 5.37
CA TRP A 20 15.15 -10.54 5.21
C TRP A 20 16.27 -11.56 4.97
N GLU A 21 16.33 -12.62 5.75
CA GLU A 21 17.27 -13.73 5.60
C GLU A 21 17.17 -14.43 4.24
N GLN A 22 15.95 -14.49 3.68
CA GLN A 22 15.70 -15.05 2.35
C GLN A 22 15.98 -14.06 1.20
N GLY A 23 16.53 -12.88 1.50
CA GLY A 23 16.93 -11.90 0.50
C GLY A 23 15.82 -10.94 0.05
N ILE A 24 14.64 -10.94 0.70
CA ILE A 24 13.59 -9.96 0.40
C ILE A 24 14.06 -8.59 0.88
N ARG A 25 13.97 -7.59 -0.02
CA ARG A 25 14.43 -6.21 0.21
C ARG A 25 13.39 -5.15 -0.17
N TYR A 26 12.23 -5.55 -0.68
CA TYR A 26 11.10 -4.65 -0.92
C TYR A 26 9.98 -4.93 0.09
N PHE A 27 9.57 -3.89 0.80
CA PHE A 27 8.52 -3.94 1.82
C PHE A 27 7.45 -2.92 1.49
N ASP A 28 6.19 -3.37 1.44
CA ASP A 28 5.03 -2.52 1.23
C ASP A 28 4.13 -2.50 2.46
N THR A 29 3.73 -1.31 2.86
CA THR A 29 2.82 -1.09 3.99
C THR A 29 1.83 0.03 3.71
N ALA A 30 1.00 0.39 4.68
CA ALA A 30 0.07 1.51 4.60
C ALA A 30 -0.42 1.93 6.00
N PRO A 31 -0.83 3.19 6.19
CA PRO A 31 -1.49 3.65 7.41
C PRO A 31 -2.71 2.80 7.78
N LEU A 32 -3.53 2.43 6.79
CA LEU A 32 -4.73 1.62 7.02
C LEU A 32 -4.42 0.22 7.58
N TYR A 33 -3.24 -0.33 7.27
CA TYR A 33 -2.92 -1.71 7.63
C TYR A 33 -2.74 -1.87 9.15
N GLY A 34 -3.75 -2.48 9.78
CA GLY A 34 -3.80 -2.60 11.22
C GLY A 34 -3.88 -1.25 11.94
N SER A 35 -4.48 -0.23 11.33
CA SER A 35 -4.59 1.14 11.88
C SER A 35 -3.23 1.68 12.36
N GLY A 36 -2.22 1.58 11.51
CA GLY A 36 -0.85 2.03 11.76
C GLY A 36 0.09 0.94 12.32
N MET A 37 -0.42 -0.17 12.84
CA MET A 37 0.40 -1.23 13.41
C MET A 37 1.37 -1.87 12.41
N SER A 38 0.98 -1.97 11.13
CA SER A 38 1.87 -2.51 10.10
C SER A 38 3.10 -1.62 9.91
N GLU A 39 2.92 -0.30 9.84
CA GLU A 39 4.03 0.64 9.71
C GLU A 39 4.93 0.64 10.96
N ILE A 40 4.35 0.55 12.17
CA ILE A 40 5.12 0.44 13.41
C ILE A 40 6.00 -0.82 13.39
N ARG A 41 5.44 -2.00 13.09
CA ARG A 41 6.15 -3.27 13.08
C ARG A 41 7.25 -3.33 12.01
N VAL A 42 6.92 -2.86 10.81
CA VAL A 42 7.89 -2.77 9.71
C VAL A 42 8.99 -1.77 10.07
N GLY A 43 8.63 -0.63 10.66
CA GLY A 43 9.58 0.38 11.12
C GLY A 43 10.49 -0.12 12.25
N ASP A 44 9.97 -0.84 13.23
CA ASP A 44 10.75 -1.43 14.32
C ASP A 44 11.78 -2.43 13.82
N PHE A 45 11.50 -3.09 12.71
CA PHE A 45 12.43 -3.99 12.05
C PHE A 45 13.42 -3.24 11.15
N LEU A 46 12.92 -2.44 10.19
CA LEU A 46 13.74 -1.82 9.14
C LEU A 46 14.63 -0.69 9.65
N SER A 47 14.23 0.04 10.70
CA SER A 47 15.06 1.10 11.29
C SER A 47 16.39 0.59 11.88
N LYS A 48 16.54 -0.72 12.07
CA LYS A 48 17.77 -1.37 12.52
C LYS A 48 18.65 -1.88 11.37
N GLN A 49 18.14 -1.83 10.13
CA GLN A 49 18.86 -2.26 8.94
C GLN A 49 19.55 -1.08 8.27
N ASN A 50 20.56 -1.36 7.42
CA ASN A 50 21.13 -0.32 6.60
C ASN A 50 20.09 0.21 5.61
N ARG A 51 19.80 1.52 5.68
CA ARG A 51 18.74 2.17 4.88
C ARG A 51 18.88 1.97 3.38
N ASP A 52 20.10 1.82 2.88
CA ASP A 52 20.39 1.69 1.46
C ASP A 52 20.26 0.24 0.94
N GLU A 53 20.00 -0.72 1.84
CA GLU A 53 19.84 -2.13 1.48
C GLU A 53 18.39 -2.55 1.20
N PHE A 54 17.41 -1.65 1.40
CA PHE A 54 16.00 -1.98 1.19
C PHE A 54 15.20 -0.86 0.51
N VAL A 55 14.12 -1.26 -0.11
CA VAL A 55 13.08 -0.38 -0.65
C VAL A 55 11.85 -0.49 0.24
N ILE A 56 11.29 0.65 0.63
CA ILE A 56 10.05 0.73 1.41
C ILE A 56 9.01 1.57 0.67
N SER A 57 7.80 1.06 0.58
CA SER A 57 6.63 1.81 0.15
C SER A 57 5.60 1.96 1.26
N THR A 58 4.94 3.10 1.30
CA THR A 58 3.72 3.32 2.08
C THR A 58 2.69 4.07 1.25
N LYS A 59 1.55 4.41 1.84
CA LYS A 59 0.41 4.94 1.09
C LYS A 59 -0.18 6.17 1.76
N VAL A 60 -0.86 7.02 0.97
CA VAL A 60 -1.59 8.21 1.41
C VAL A 60 -3.03 8.22 0.87
N GLY A 61 -3.88 9.09 1.44
CA GLY A 61 -5.28 9.19 1.07
C GLY A 61 -6.24 8.56 2.10
N ARG A 62 -5.70 7.83 3.09
CA ARG A 62 -6.44 7.31 4.24
C ARG A 62 -5.79 7.81 5.52
N LEU A 63 -6.35 8.84 6.12
CA LEU A 63 -5.90 9.37 7.41
C LEU A 63 -6.36 8.47 8.55
N ILE A 64 -5.43 8.14 9.43
CA ILE A 64 -5.72 7.50 10.72
C ILE A 64 -5.89 8.59 11.77
N PHE A 65 -6.88 8.46 12.65
CA PHE A 65 -7.13 9.38 13.75
C PHE A 65 -7.60 8.63 14.99
N ASP A 66 -7.36 9.22 16.15
CA ASP A 66 -7.83 8.69 17.42
C ASP A 66 -9.33 8.98 17.63
N THR A 67 -10.05 8.02 18.16
CA THR A 67 -11.47 8.13 18.45
C THR A 67 -11.89 7.20 19.58
N GLU A 68 -12.80 7.64 20.43
CA GLU A 68 -13.40 6.79 21.47
C GLU A 68 -14.45 5.82 20.91
N ASN A 69 -14.96 6.08 19.70
CA ASN A 69 -16.03 5.33 19.05
C ASN A 69 -15.56 4.74 17.72
N SER A 70 -14.46 3.97 17.74
CA SER A 70 -13.95 3.33 16.52
C SER A 70 -14.93 2.31 15.98
N LYS A 71 -15.26 2.44 14.68
CA LYS A 71 -16.00 1.44 13.91
C LYS A 71 -15.10 0.33 13.35
N ALA A 72 -13.79 0.48 13.52
CA ALA A 72 -12.80 -0.48 13.01
C ALA A 72 -12.75 -1.79 13.80
N VAL A 73 -13.32 -1.82 14.99
CA VAL A 73 -13.25 -2.92 15.97
C VAL A 73 -13.80 -4.26 15.44
N GLU A 74 -14.78 -4.21 14.54
CA GLU A 74 -15.44 -5.44 14.09
C GLU A 74 -14.71 -6.18 12.96
N LYS A 75 -13.76 -5.53 12.25
CA LYS A 75 -13.24 -6.10 11.01
C LYS A 75 -11.94 -6.89 11.16
N PHE A 76 -11.06 -6.50 12.09
CA PHE A 76 -9.72 -7.12 12.16
C PHE A 76 -9.23 -7.25 13.60
N LYS A 77 -8.90 -8.45 14.04
CA LYS A 77 -8.37 -8.70 15.39
C LYS A 77 -6.96 -8.09 15.55
N GLY A 78 -6.68 -7.60 16.75
CA GLY A 78 -5.37 -7.03 17.09
C GLY A 78 -5.11 -5.61 16.62
N GLN A 79 -6.14 -4.88 16.15
CA GLN A 79 -6.04 -3.45 15.86
C GLN A 79 -6.24 -2.60 17.12
N PRO A 80 -5.65 -1.39 17.19
CA PRO A 80 -5.96 -0.45 18.24
C PRO A 80 -7.45 -0.09 18.24
N LEU A 81 -8.11 -0.26 19.38
CA LEU A 81 -9.55 -0.05 19.52
C LEU A 81 -9.94 1.43 19.53
N ASN A 82 -8.98 2.33 19.65
CA ASN A 82 -9.16 3.77 19.71
C ASN A 82 -8.77 4.49 18.41
N LYS A 83 -8.69 3.77 17.29
CA LYS A 83 -8.33 4.37 16.00
C LYS A 83 -9.36 4.08 14.93
N ASP A 84 -9.59 5.06 14.06
CA ASP A 84 -10.40 4.92 12.85
C ASP A 84 -9.69 5.58 11.67
N SER A 85 -10.23 5.44 10.47
CA SER A 85 -9.67 6.01 9.26
C SER A 85 -10.73 6.73 8.43
N LYS A 86 -10.33 7.77 7.73
CA LYS A 86 -11.15 8.46 6.73
C LYS A 86 -10.39 8.69 5.45
N PHE A 87 -11.11 8.73 4.34
CA PHE A 87 -10.54 9.21 3.08
C PHE A 87 -10.35 10.72 3.11
N ASP A 88 -9.15 11.17 2.77
CA ASP A 88 -8.85 12.58 2.58
C ASP A 88 -7.66 12.71 1.63
N PHE A 89 -7.94 13.08 0.38
CA PHE A 89 -6.95 13.27 -0.69
C PHE A 89 -6.55 14.74 -0.88
N SER A 90 -6.81 15.61 0.09
CA SER A 90 -6.32 16.98 0.07
C SER A 90 -4.80 17.03 0.18
N TYR A 91 -4.20 18.14 -0.27
CA TYR A 91 -2.76 18.36 -0.17
C TYR A 91 -2.27 18.27 1.29
N ASP A 92 -2.92 19.01 2.19
CA ASP A 92 -2.50 19.08 3.60
C ASP A 92 -2.69 17.74 4.33
N ALA A 93 -3.78 17.01 4.02
CA ALA A 93 -4.01 15.70 4.58
C ALA A 93 -2.97 14.68 4.10
N THR A 94 -2.55 14.79 2.85
CA THR A 94 -1.50 13.94 2.28
C THR A 94 -0.16 14.20 2.95
N MET A 95 0.25 15.46 3.10
CA MET A 95 1.48 15.82 3.78
C MET A 95 1.51 15.32 5.22
N ARG A 96 0.43 15.58 5.97
CA ARG A 96 0.30 15.09 7.36
C ARG A 96 0.32 13.56 7.44
N SER A 97 -0.43 12.87 6.58
CA SER A 97 -0.42 11.40 6.53
C SER A 97 0.97 10.83 6.27
N PHE A 98 1.75 11.50 5.43
CA PHE A 98 3.12 11.11 5.11
C PHE A 98 4.06 11.31 6.31
N GLU A 99 4.00 12.47 6.98
CA GLU A 99 4.76 12.72 8.21
C GLU A 99 4.44 11.71 9.32
N ASP A 100 3.16 11.43 9.53
CA ASP A 100 2.70 10.42 10.49
C ASP A 100 3.24 9.01 10.12
N SER A 101 3.33 8.69 8.84
CA SER A 101 3.91 7.43 8.37
C SER A 101 5.42 7.35 8.64
N LEU A 102 6.18 8.42 8.39
CA LEU A 102 7.61 8.48 8.72
C LEU A 102 7.85 8.26 10.23
N ASN A 103 7.02 8.89 11.07
CA ASN A 103 7.09 8.72 12.53
C ASN A 103 6.81 7.26 12.94
N ARG A 104 5.78 6.61 12.38
CA ARG A 104 5.49 5.19 12.66
C ARG A 104 6.56 4.25 12.14
N LEU A 105 7.10 4.54 10.97
CA LEU A 105 8.20 3.76 10.35
C LEU A 105 9.56 4.01 11.01
N LYS A 106 9.71 5.09 11.77
CA LYS A 106 11.00 5.52 12.36
C LYS A 106 12.09 5.72 11.30
N LEU A 107 11.69 6.24 10.14
CA LEU A 107 12.56 6.50 9.00
C LEU A 107 12.46 7.98 8.60
N ASP A 108 13.51 8.49 7.97
CA ASP A 108 13.59 9.86 7.45
C ASP A 108 13.06 10.00 6.02
N ARG A 109 12.91 8.89 5.31
CA ARG A 109 12.43 8.82 3.92
C ARG A 109 11.80 7.49 3.61
N VAL A 110 10.91 7.46 2.63
CA VAL A 110 10.44 6.23 1.95
C VAL A 110 10.83 6.28 0.48
N ASP A 111 10.88 5.13 -0.18
CA ASP A 111 11.27 5.09 -1.59
C ASP A 111 10.08 5.33 -2.51
N ILE A 112 8.93 4.72 -2.20
CA ILE A 112 7.73 4.82 -3.03
C ILE A 112 6.56 5.28 -2.17
N LEU A 113 5.80 6.27 -2.65
CA LEU A 113 4.57 6.72 -2.03
C LEU A 113 3.40 6.45 -2.98
N HIS A 114 2.42 5.66 -2.52
CA HIS A 114 1.24 5.32 -3.30
C HIS A 114 -0.01 6.11 -2.88
N LEU A 115 -0.83 6.51 -3.83
CA LEU A 115 -2.24 6.78 -3.57
C LEU A 115 -2.93 5.47 -3.19
N HIS A 116 -3.76 5.47 -2.14
CA HIS A 116 -4.42 4.26 -1.63
C HIS A 116 -5.89 4.24 -1.99
N ASP A 117 -6.27 3.38 -2.93
CA ASP A 117 -7.65 3.14 -3.36
C ASP A 117 -8.44 4.44 -3.60
N PRO A 118 -8.03 5.33 -4.51
CA PRO A 118 -8.77 6.57 -4.80
C PRO A 118 -10.10 6.34 -5.53
N ASP A 119 -10.47 5.09 -5.80
CA ASP A 119 -11.72 4.64 -6.41
C ASP A 119 -12.90 4.55 -5.42
N ASN A 120 -12.67 4.76 -4.12
CA ASN A 120 -13.70 4.59 -3.11
C ASN A 120 -14.79 5.68 -3.08
N SER A 121 -14.67 6.74 -3.86
CA SER A 121 -15.76 7.68 -4.14
C SER A 121 -15.56 8.36 -5.50
N PRO A 122 -16.64 8.77 -6.19
CA PRO A 122 -16.54 9.48 -7.47
C PRO A 122 -15.71 10.76 -7.40
N ASP A 123 -15.77 11.46 -6.26
CA ASP A 123 -15.03 12.70 -6.04
C ASP A 123 -13.57 12.44 -5.61
N ALA A 124 -13.25 11.23 -5.11
CA ALA A 124 -11.91 10.91 -4.62
C ALA A 124 -10.86 11.05 -5.71
N PHE A 125 -11.15 10.61 -6.92
CA PHE A 125 -10.25 10.75 -8.07
C PHE A 125 -9.97 12.22 -8.43
N PHE A 126 -11.00 13.05 -8.41
CA PHE A 126 -10.87 14.48 -8.67
C PHE A 126 -10.03 15.17 -7.57
N HIS A 127 -10.31 14.86 -6.30
CA HIS A 127 -9.55 15.39 -5.17
C HIS A 127 -8.11 14.87 -5.15
N ALA A 128 -7.89 13.60 -5.50
CA ALA A 128 -6.56 13.02 -5.61
C ALA A 128 -5.69 13.78 -6.61
N LYS A 129 -6.19 14.03 -7.81
CA LYS A 129 -5.46 14.81 -8.84
C LYS A 129 -5.10 16.22 -8.39
N ARG A 130 -5.98 16.90 -7.69
CA ARG A 130 -5.80 18.31 -7.31
C ARG A 130 -5.06 18.53 -6.00
N GLY A 131 -5.09 17.54 -5.10
CA GLY A 131 -4.50 17.58 -3.77
C GLY A 131 -3.33 16.61 -3.64
N ALA A 132 -3.63 15.33 -3.45
CA ALA A 132 -2.63 14.32 -3.11
C ALA A 132 -1.51 14.18 -4.15
N VAL A 133 -1.84 14.15 -5.46
CA VAL A 133 -0.82 14.07 -6.51
C VAL A 133 0.15 15.25 -6.45
N LYS A 134 -0.36 16.47 -6.21
CA LYS A 134 0.51 17.66 -6.06
C LYS A 134 1.44 17.55 -4.84
N ALA A 135 0.93 17.05 -3.73
CA ALA A 135 1.74 16.81 -2.54
C ALA A 135 2.84 15.77 -2.80
N MET A 136 2.51 14.67 -3.50
CA MET A 136 3.46 13.62 -3.84
C MET A 136 4.54 14.11 -4.82
N ILE A 137 4.18 14.94 -5.82
CA ILE A 137 5.15 15.59 -6.72
C ILE A 137 6.12 16.46 -5.91
N LYS A 138 5.60 17.27 -4.98
CA LYS A 138 6.42 18.10 -4.10
C LYS A 138 7.40 17.26 -3.26
N LEU A 139 6.94 16.19 -2.64
CA LEU A 139 7.79 15.28 -1.88
C LEU A 139 8.87 14.61 -2.73
N LYS A 140 8.59 14.32 -4.00
CA LYS A 140 9.57 13.76 -4.94
C LYS A 140 10.60 14.82 -5.34
N GLU A 141 10.19 16.06 -5.59
CA GLU A 141 11.11 17.18 -5.87
C GLU A 141 12.06 17.44 -4.68
N GLU A 142 11.56 17.33 -3.46
CA GLU A 142 12.33 17.43 -2.22
C GLU A 142 13.19 16.20 -1.92
N LYS A 143 13.10 15.14 -2.75
CA LYS A 143 13.85 13.89 -2.62
C LYS A 143 13.55 13.11 -1.32
N VAL A 144 12.41 13.36 -0.72
CA VAL A 144 11.91 12.61 0.45
C VAL A 144 11.28 11.30 0.02
N ILE A 145 10.79 11.24 -1.23
CA ILE A 145 10.42 10.02 -1.93
C ILE A 145 11.16 9.94 -3.27
N LYS A 146 11.34 8.72 -3.79
CA LYS A 146 11.98 8.47 -5.10
C LYS A 146 10.95 8.28 -6.21
N ALA A 147 9.79 7.67 -5.88
CA ALA A 147 8.78 7.32 -6.86
C ALA A 147 7.35 7.61 -6.35
N ILE A 148 6.50 8.01 -7.29
CA ILE A 148 5.07 8.22 -7.09
C ILE A 148 4.33 7.02 -7.66
N GLY A 149 3.43 6.43 -6.88
CA GLY A 149 2.63 5.30 -7.29
C GLY A 149 1.14 5.45 -6.97
N CYS A 150 0.37 4.47 -7.41
CA CYS A 150 -1.01 4.26 -6.96
C CYS A 150 -1.25 2.78 -6.72
N GLY A 151 -1.85 2.44 -5.58
CA GLY A 151 -2.21 1.07 -5.22
C GLY A 151 -3.71 0.87 -5.20
N MET A 152 -4.21 0.00 -6.06
CA MET A 152 -5.63 -0.37 -6.14
C MET A 152 -5.85 -1.67 -6.91
N ASN A 153 -7.11 -2.07 -7.02
CA ASN A 153 -7.55 -3.25 -7.77
C ASN A 153 -8.43 -2.92 -9.00
N GLN A 154 -8.27 -1.72 -9.58
CA GLN A 154 -9.07 -1.22 -10.71
C GLN A 154 -8.17 -0.87 -11.89
N ASN A 155 -8.30 -1.62 -13.01
CA ASN A 155 -7.50 -1.38 -14.22
C ASN A 155 -7.83 -0.06 -14.91
N GLU A 156 -9.12 0.29 -14.95
CA GLU A 156 -9.64 1.45 -15.67
C GLU A 156 -9.10 2.74 -15.08
N MET A 157 -9.19 2.88 -13.76
CA MET A 157 -8.72 4.09 -13.08
C MET A 157 -7.19 4.22 -13.11
N LEU A 158 -6.43 3.12 -12.99
CA LEU A 158 -4.98 3.17 -13.18
C LEU A 158 -4.62 3.62 -14.60
N SER A 159 -5.36 3.15 -15.61
CA SER A 159 -5.17 3.58 -17.00
C SER A 159 -5.44 5.09 -17.18
N GLU A 160 -6.41 5.65 -16.45
CA GLU A 160 -6.67 7.10 -16.44
C GLU A 160 -5.58 7.89 -15.69
N LEU A 161 -5.11 7.37 -14.55
CA LEU A 161 -4.02 7.97 -13.79
C LEU A 161 -2.72 8.00 -14.60
N ALA A 162 -2.45 6.98 -15.40
CA ALA A 162 -1.30 6.93 -16.30
C ALA A 162 -1.23 8.13 -17.25
N GLN A 163 -2.37 8.75 -17.61
CA GLN A 163 -2.41 9.93 -18.48
C GLN A 163 -1.92 11.22 -17.80
N LEU A 164 -1.66 11.19 -16.49
CA LEU A 164 -1.14 12.38 -15.77
C LEU A 164 0.38 12.54 -15.89
N ASP A 165 1.08 11.60 -16.51
CA ASP A 165 2.53 11.62 -16.77
C ASP A 165 3.41 11.91 -15.53
N CYS A 166 2.93 11.60 -14.33
CA CYS A 166 3.65 11.82 -13.08
C CYS A 166 3.84 10.54 -12.24
N PHE A 167 3.27 9.42 -12.67
CA PHE A 167 3.38 8.15 -11.97
C PHE A 167 4.58 7.34 -12.48
N ASP A 168 5.36 6.81 -11.54
CA ASP A 168 6.51 5.94 -11.81
C ASP A 168 6.13 4.47 -11.74
N CYS A 169 5.13 4.12 -10.91
CA CYS A 169 4.69 2.75 -10.72
C CYS A 169 3.22 2.64 -10.31
N PHE A 170 2.64 1.47 -10.53
CA PHE A 170 1.34 1.09 -9.98
C PHE A 170 1.44 -0.23 -9.22
N LEU A 171 0.81 -0.30 -8.05
CA LEU A 171 0.62 -1.53 -7.31
C LEU A 171 -0.78 -2.07 -7.65
N LEU A 172 -0.82 -3.02 -8.57
CA LEU A 172 -2.05 -3.63 -9.06
C LEU A 172 -2.37 -4.90 -8.27
N ALA A 173 -3.49 -4.90 -7.55
CA ALA A 173 -3.87 -6.02 -6.70
C ALA A 173 -4.90 -6.93 -7.38
N GLY A 174 -4.54 -8.21 -7.59
CA GLY A 174 -5.44 -9.27 -7.98
C GLY A 174 -6.01 -9.19 -9.41
N ARG A 175 -5.44 -8.36 -10.30
CA ARG A 175 -5.89 -8.18 -11.69
C ARG A 175 -4.87 -8.66 -12.74
N TYR A 176 -3.75 -9.20 -12.27
CA TYR A 176 -2.80 -9.93 -13.11
C TYR A 176 -2.29 -11.15 -12.33
N THR A 177 -3.00 -12.23 -12.46
CA THR A 177 -2.82 -13.49 -11.72
C THR A 177 -3.05 -14.67 -12.65
N LEU A 178 -2.96 -15.90 -12.16
CA LEU A 178 -3.27 -17.08 -12.95
C LEU A 178 -4.76 -17.19 -13.35
N ILE A 179 -5.66 -16.52 -12.61
CA ILE A 179 -7.11 -16.61 -12.83
C ILE A 179 -7.77 -15.29 -13.25
N ASP A 180 -7.06 -14.18 -13.18
CA ASP A 180 -7.54 -12.87 -13.65
C ASP A 180 -6.39 -12.17 -14.39
N GLN A 181 -6.58 -11.87 -15.67
CA GLN A 181 -5.61 -11.25 -16.56
C GLN A 181 -6.20 -10.03 -17.28
N THR A 182 -7.24 -9.42 -16.71
CA THR A 182 -7.96 -8.29 -17.32
C THR A 182 -7.09 -7.05 -17.56
N SER A 183 -5.95 -6.95 -16.90
CA SER A 183 -4.99 -5.84 -17.11
C SER A 183 -4.21 -5.91 -18.43
N ILE A 184 -4.17 -7.09 -19.09
CA ILE A 184 -3.40 -7.29 -20.33
C ILE A 184 -3.93 -6.42 -21.48
N GLU A 185 -5.24 -6.23 -21.55
CA GLU A 185 -5.88 -5.60 -22.71
C GLU A 185 -5.62 -4.09 -22.78
N ARG A 186 -5.50 -3.43 -21.64
CA ARG A 186 -5.42 -1.96 -21.58
C ARG A 186 -4.31 -1.43 -20.69
N LEU A 187 -4.26 -1.85 -19.42
CA LEU A 187 -3.35 -1.24 -18.45
C LEU A 187 -1.88 -1.54 -18.77
N ILE A 188 -1.55 -2.80 -19.05
CA ILE A 188 -0.17 -3.21 -19.32
C ILE A 188 0.40 -2.48 -20.52
N PRO A 189 -0.27 -2.41 -21.70
CA PRO A 189 0.22 -1.64 -22.84
C PRO A 189 0.45 -0.15 -22.53
N ILE A 190 -0.43 0.50 -21.77
CA ILE A 190 -0.25 1.88 -21.36
C ILE A 190 0.97 2.04 -20.44
N CYS A 191 1.15 1.11 -19.51
CA CYS A 191 2.31 1.14 -18.61
C CYS A 191 3.63 0.95 -19.36
N GLU A 192 3.67 0.07 -20.37
CA GLU A 192 4.82 -0.12 -21.25
C GLU A 192 5.13 1.15 -22.05
N GLU A 193 4.13 1.74 -22.70
CA GLU A 193 4.28 2.97 -23.46
C GLU A 193 4.81 4.13 -22.61
N LYS A 194 4.31 4.26 -21.39
CA LYS A 194 4.64 5.37 -20.48
C LYS A 194 5.80 5.06 -19.52
N ASN A 195 6.42 3.90 -19.63
CA ASN A 195 7.49 3.44 -18.74
C ASN A 195 7.09 3.45 -17.25
N ILE A 196 5.85 3.01 -16.95
CA ILE A 196 5.32 2.86 -15.60
C ILE A 196 5.53 1.42 -15.15
N THR A 197 6.22 1.23 -14.04
CA THR A 197 6.47 -0.10 -13.48
C THR A 197 5.21 -0.68 -12.82
N LEU A 198 4.84 -1.92 -13.13
CA LEU A 198 3.78 -2.63 -12.41
C LEU A 198 4.36 -3.47 -11.26
N ILE A 199 3.86 -3.23 -10.07
CA ILE A 199 4.09 -4.04 -8.88
C ILE A 199 2.84 -4.90 -8.69
N LEU A 200 2.99 -6.22 -8.71
CA LEU A 200 1.85 -7.13 -8.65
C LEU A 200 1.56 -7.53 -7.20
N GLY A 201 0.39 -7.15 -6.72
CA GLY A 201 -0.15 -7.55 -5.42
C GLY A 201 -1.23 -8.61 -5.55
N GLY A 202 -1.41 -9.43 -4.50
CA GLY A 202 -2.49 -10.41 -4.46
C GLY A 202 -2.44 -11.49 -5.55
N ILE A 203 -1.25 -11.88 -6.00
CA ILE A 203 -1.04 -12.82 -7.12
C ILE A 203 -1.65 -14.21 -6.91
N PHE A 204 -1.93 -14.57 -5.65
CA PHE A 204 -2.61 -15.83 -5.29
C PHE A 204 -4.13 -15.65 -5.11
N ASN A 205 -4.70 -14.50 -5.52
CA ASN A 205 -6.13 -14.18 -5.35
C ASN A 205 -6.63 -14.40 -3.92
N SER A 206 -6.00 -13.71 -2.98
CA SER A 206 -6.08 -13.97 -1.55
C SER A 206 -5.55 -15.36 -1.22
N CYS A 207 -6.38 -16.32 -0.85
CA CYS A 207 -5.95 -17.66 -0.53
C CYS A 207 -6.40 -18.72 -1.55
N LEU A 208 -7.07 -18.31 -2.62
CA LEU A 208 -7.72 -19.23 -3.57
C LEU A 208 -6.76 -20.23 -4.20
N LEU A 209 -5.56 -19.79 -4.57
CA LEU A 209 -4.63 -20.64 -5.32
C LEU A 209 -3.81 -21.61 -4.45
N TYR A 210 -3.82 -21.46 -3.12
CA TYR A 210 -3.06 -22.36 -2.24
C TYR A 210 -3.83 -22.92 -1.04
N THR A 211 -5.07 -22.49 -0.81
CA THR A 211 -5.89 -22.99 0.33
C THR A 211 -7.16 -23.72 -0.10
N SER A 212 -7.64 -23.51 -1.32
CA SER A 212 -8.77 -24.27 -1.85
C SER A 212 -8.30 -25.70 -2.15
N PRO A 213 -8.97 -26.75 -1.64
CA PRO A 213 -8.63 -28.11 -2.00
C PRO A 213 -8.80 -28.27 -3.52
N SER A 214 -7.76 -28.76 -4.17
CA SER A 214 -7.84 -29.15 -5.57
C SER A 214 -8.91 -30.24 -5.71
N PRO A 215 -9.67 -30.29 -6.82
CA PRO A 215 -10.55 -31.43 -7.13
C PRO A 215 -9.85 -32.78 -7.08
N ARG A 216 -8.52 -32.82 -7.14
CA ARG A 216 -7.70 -34.03 -7.02
C ARG A 216 -7.47 -34.45 -5.57
N ASP A 217 -7.60 -33.54 -4.60
CA ASP A 217 -7.36 -33.82 -3.17
C ASP A 217 -8.58 -34.47 -2.52
N ASN A 218 -9.71 -34.56 -3.22
CA ASN A 218 -10.97 -35.19 -2.79
C ASN A 218 -11.17 -36.60 -3.40
N ARG A 219 -10.11 -37.27 -3.85
CA ARG A 219 -10.18 -38.66 -4.36
C ARG A 219 -9.51 -39.64 -3.43
#